data_d28261233d6340273b9b55c09065e2a2
#
_entry.id   d28261233d6340273b9b55c09065e2a2
#
_cell.length_a   1.000
_cell.length_b   1.000
_cell.length_c   1.000
_cell.angle_alpha   90.00
_cell.angle_beta   90.00
_cell.angle_gamma   90.00
#
_symmetry.space_group_name_H-M   'P 1'
#
loop_
_entity.id
_entity.type
_entity.pdbx_description
1 polymer ?
#
loop_
_entity_poly.entity_id
_entity_poly.type
_entity_poly.pdbx_seq_one_letter_code
_entity_poly.pdbx_strand_id
1 'polypeptide(L)'
;MSTWLLTCLLAITALAQVPTPDPTVGKKIFESQCALCHGQTGTGGRGPSLNRPKLGRAPDDEALAKIISTGIEPEMPGAWQLNTHEVTSVAQYVRSLGAIPPEVLPGNPSAGERIFQSKGCAGCHVIAGKGSGYGPELSEIGTRRNGAHLRQTILHPATLLPEDFLYVTAVTQTGSTVRGIRVNEDSFNIQIKDARGQFHSFAKSELKELKRLPNETPMPSYEGSLNATELDDLVAYLASLKGKL
;
A
#
# COMPACT_ATOMS: atom_id res chain seq x y z
N MET A 1 -80.65 15.24 -9.07
CA MET A 1 -79.33 15.53 -9.63
C MET A 1 -78.35 15.41 -8.48
N SER A 2 -77.68 14.26 -8.35
CA SER A 2 -76.74 13.98 -7.27
C SER A 2 -75.27 14.00 -7.83
N THR A 3 -74.52 15.00 -7.42
CA THR A 3 -73.14 15.17 -7.79
C THR A 3 -72.26 14.39 -6.81
N TRP A 4 -71.60 13.32 -7.29
CA TRP A 4 -70.60 12.58 -6.54
C TRP A 4 -69.25 13.27 -6.72
N LEU A 5 -68.71 13.85 -5.66
CA LEU A 5 -67.29 14.32 -5.59
C LEU A 5 -66.38 13.16 -5.34
N LEU A 6 -65.60 12.81 -6.35
CA LEU A 6 -64.48 11.84 -6.24
C LEU A 6 -63.29 12.57 -5.62
N THR A 7 -62.99 12.32 -4.36
CA THR A 7 -61.75 12.75 -3.68
C THR A 7 -60.63 11.77 -4.02
N CYS A 8 -59.73 12.19 -4.91
CA CYS A 8 -58.48 11.44 -5.21
C CYS A 8 -57.49 11.64 -4.07
N LEU A 9 -57.30 10.63 -3.21
CA LEU A 9 -56.20 10.61 -2.24
C LEU A 9 -54.88 10.34 -3.01
N LEU A 10 -54.06 11.36 -3.16
CA LEU A 10 -52.68 11.23 -3.56
C LEU A 10 -51.85 10.62 -2.39
N ALA A 11 -51.56 9.33 -2.45
CA ALA A 11 -50.61 8.70 -1.54
C ALA A 11 -49.21 9.18 -1.91
N ILE A 12 -48.65 10.10 -1.12
CA ILE A 12 -47.23 10.50 -1.21
C ILE A 12 -46.42 9.34 -0.61
N THR A 13 -45.84 8.49 -1.45
CA THR A 13 -44.84 7.53 -1.05
C THR A 13 -43.58 8.29 -0.67
N ALA A 14 -43.34 8.50 0.61
CA ALA A 14 -42.06 8.98 1.12
C ALA A 14 -41.01 7.92 0.78
N LEU A 15 -40.18 8.18 -0.23
CA LEU A 15 -38.97 7.46 -0.47
C LEU A 15 -38.07 7.69 0.73
N ALA A 16 -37.89 6.67 1.58
CA ALA A 16 -36.93 6.70 2.67
C ALA A 16 -35.53 6.92 2.05
N GLN A 17 -34.99 8.12 2.21
CA GLN A 17 -33.63 8.43 1.78
C GLN A 17 -32.68 7.60 2.62
N VAL A 18 -31.92 6.71 1.98
CA VAL A 18 -30.79 6.04 2.63
C VAL A 18 -29.81 7.14 3.03
N PRO A 19 -29.48 7.28 4.32
CA PRO A 19 -28.55 8.31 4.76
C PRO A 19 -27.22 8.18 4.02
N THR A 20 -26.67 9.30 3.57
CA THR A 20 -25.35 9.33 2.92
C THR A 20 -24.27 8.92 3.91
N PRO A 21 -23.31 8.08 3.53
CA PRO A 21 -22.20 7.69 4.41
C PRO A 21 -21.45 8.89 4.98
N ASP A 22 -21.09 8.84 6.27
CA ASP A 22 -20.33 9.90 6.96
C ASP A 22 -18.93 9.39 7.33
N PRO A 23 -17.86 9.88 6.67
CA PRO A 23 -16.49 9.47 6.98
C PRO A 23 -16.06 9.77 8.43
N THR A 24 -16.69 10.76 9.10
CA THR A 24 -16.39 11.09 10.49
C THR A 24 -16.92 10.01 11.43
N VAL A 25 -18.13 9.52 11.17
CA VAL A 25 -18.70 8.36 11.86
C VAL A 25 -17.86 7.13 11.57
N GLY A 26 -17.52 6.89 10.31
CA GLY A 26 -16.66 5.78 9.88
C GLY A 26 -15.31 5.77 10.58
N LYS A 27 -14.68 6.93 10.72
CA LYS A 27 -13.41 7.09 11.44
C LYS A 27 -13.53 6.67 12.91
N LYS A 28 -14.52 7.17 13.62
CA LYS A 28 -14.73 6.85 15.05
C LYS A 28 -14.95 5.35 15.27
N ILE A 29 -15.74 4.71 14.41
CA ILE A 29 -15.97 3.26 14.48
C ILE A 29 -14.67 2.52 14.16
N PHE A 30 -13.94 2.91 13.13
CA PHE A 30 -12.68 2.30 12.78
C PHE A 30 -11.67 2.37 13.92
N GLU A 31 -11.46 3.55 14.52
CA GLU A 31 -10.53 3.76 15.63
C GLU A 31 -10.88 2.93 16.86
N SER A 32 -12.18 2.72 17.12
CA SER A 32 -12.63 1.99 18.31
C SER A 32 -12.69 0.47 18.12
N GLN A 33 -12.92 -0.03 16.89
CA GLN A 33 -13.20 -1.46 16.67
C GLN A 33 -12.22 -2.14 15.71
N CYS A 34 -11.68 -1.42 14.72
CA CYS A 34 -10.89 -1.99 13.64
C CYS A 34 -9.39 -1.76 13.82
N ALA A 35 -9.02 -0.62 14.43
CA ALA A 35 -7.64 -0.17 14.58
C ALA A 35 -6.77 -1.13 15.41
N LEU A 36 -7.36 -1.90 16.34
CA LEU A 36 -6.63 -2.89 17.12
C LEU A 36 -5.92 -3.93 16.24
N CYS A 37 -6.52 -4.29 15.11
CA CYS A 37 -5.95 -5.24 14.17
C CYS A 37 -5.32 -4.56 12.97
N HIS A 38 -5.90 -3.46 12.47
CA HIS A 38 -5.47 -2.81 11.24
C HIS A 38 -4.54 -1.59 11.44
N GLY A 39 -4.22 -1.24 12.71
CA GLY A 39 -3.44 -0.04 13.05
C GLY A 39 -4.28 1.25 13.01
N GLN A 40 -3.90 2.26 13.81
CA GLN A 40 -4.65 3.51 13.98
C GLN A 40 -4.87 4.28 12.66
N THR A 41 -3.91 4.19 11.75
CA THR A 41 -3.94 4.83 10.42
C THR A 41 -4.09 3.81 9.29
N GLY A 42 -4.54 2.60 9.59
CA GLY A 42 -4.70 1.53 8.62
C GLY A 42 -3.38 0.96 8.09
N THR A 43 -2.27 1.14 8.80
CA THR A 43 -0.93 0.66 8.39
C THR A 43 -0.76 -0.84 8.49
N GLY A 44 -1.68 -1.53 9.16
CA GLY A 44 -1.60 -2.97 9.43
C GLY A 44 -1.22 -3.26 10.87
N GLY A 45 -1.12 -4.54 11.17
CA GLY A 45 -0.79 -5.12 12.48
C GLY A 45 -1.09 -6.61 12.42
N ARG A 46 -2.00 -7.10 13.27
CA ARG A 46 -2.54 -8.48 13.13
C ARG A 46 -3.34 -8.65 11.85
N GLY A 47 -4.06 -7.60 11.43
CA GLY A 47 -4.75 -7.52 10.14
C GLY A 47 -3.87 -6.86 9.07
N PRO A 48 -4.23 -7.00 7.79
CA PRO A 48 -3.49 -6.40 6.69
C PRO A 48 -3.59 -4.86 6.72
N SER A 49 -2.62 -4.21 6.08
CA SER A 49 -2.64 -2.77 5.82
C SER A 49 -3.83 -2.41 4.92
N LEU A 50 -4.59 -1.38 5.31
CA LEU A 50 -5.75 -0.82 4.62
C LEU A 50 -5.47 0.54 3.97
N ASN A 51 -4.34 1.19 4.29
CA ASN A 51 -3.91 2.45 3.69
C ASN A 51 -3.31 2.25 2.29
N ARG A 52 -4.00 1.47 1.47
CA ARG A 52 -3.64 1.14 0.09
C ARG A 52 -4.77 1.53 -0.85
N PRO A 53 -4.49 2.15 -2.00
CA PRO A 53 -5.52 2.56 -2.96
C PRO A 53 -6.35 1.40 -3.50
N LYS A 54 -5.75 0.20 -3.59
CA LYS A 54 -6.44 -1.02 -4.01
C LYS A 54 -6.37 -2.05 -2.89
N LEU A 55 -7.53 -2.49 -2.43
CA LEU A 55 -7.69 -3.59 -1.49
C LEU A 55 -8.02 -4.85 -2.29
N GLY A 56 -7.09 -5.81 -2.33
CA GLY A 56 -7.19 -6.98 -3.22
C GLY A 56 -8.45 -7.83 -3.02
N ARG A 57 -8.95 -7.95 -1.78
CA ARG A 57 -10.19 -8.69 -1.46
C ARG A 57 -11.46 -7.84 -1.56
N ALA A 58 -11.32 -6.51 -1.73
CA ALA A 58 -12.42 -5.56 -1.80
C ALA A 58 -12.21 -4.59 -2.98
N PRO A 59 -12.43 -5.04 -4.23
CA PRO A 59 -12.20 -4.24 -5.43
C PRO A 59 -13.11 -2.99 -5.48
N ASP A 60 -14.32 -3.08 -4.95
CA ASP A 60 -15.34 -2.03 -4.91
C ASP A 60 -15.91 -1.83 -3.51
N ASP A 61 -16.79 -0.84 -3.35
CA ASP A 61 -17.36 -0.46 -2.06
C ASP A 61 -18.37 -1.49 -1.55
N GLU A 62 -19.08 -2.18 -2.44
CA GLU A 62 -20.01 -3.24 -2.09
C GLU A 62 -19.25 -4.44 -1.47
N ALA A 63 -18.18 -4.89 -2.12
CA ALA A 63 -17.31 -5.95 -1.61
C ALA A 63 -16.68 -5.56 -0.26
N LEU A 64 -16.27 -4.29 -0.10
CA LEU A 64 -15.73 -3.80 1.16
C LEU A 64 -16.77 -3.78 2.27
N ALA A 65 -17.96 -3.25 2.00
CA ALA A 65 -19.08 -3.23 2.94
C ALA A 65 -19.48 -4.66 3.36
N LYS A 66 -19.51 -5.59 2.41
CA LYS A 66 -19.77 -7.00 2.69
C LYS A 66 -18.71 -7.59 3.62
N ILE A 67 -17.44 -7.39 3.34
CA ILE A 67 -16.34 -7.87 4.20
C ILE A 67 -16.44 -7.27 5.61
N ILE A 68 -16.75 -5.99 5.74
CA ILE A 68 -16.93 -5.35 7.05
C ILE A 68 -18.08 -6.01 7.81
N SER A 69 -19.20 -6.26 7.16
CA SER A 69 -20.40 -6.83 7.80
C SER A 69 -20.22 -8.29 8.17
N THR A 70 -19.69 -9.13 7.26
CA THR A 70 -19.65 -10.58 7.41
C THR A 70 -18.32 -11.13 7.92
N GLY A 71 -17.25 -10.35 7.81
CA GLY A 71 -15.89 -10.79 8.11
C GLY A 71 -15.28 -11.69 7.03
N ILE A 72 -14.14 -12.27 7.37
CA ILE A 72 -13.42 -13.30 6.60
C ILE A 72 -13.00 -14.38 7.59
N GLU A 73 -13.71 -15.52 7.61
CA GLU A 73 -13.38 -16.61 8.50
C GLU A 73 -12.10 -17.34 8.10
N PRO A 74 -11.26 -17.74 9.06
CA PRO A 74 -11.27 -17.40 10.49
C PRO A 74 -10.48 -16.09 10.81
N GLU A 75 -10.08 -15.34 9.81
CA GLU A 75 -9.06 -14.28 9.87
C GLU A 75 -9.61 -12.97 10.45
N MET A 76 -10.83 -12.58 10.09
CA MET A 76 -11.43 -11.30 10.46
C MET A 76 -12.88 -11.49 10.90
N PRO A 77 -13.25 -11.10 12.13
CA PRO A 77 -14.64 -11.15 12.57
C PRO A 77 -15.49 -10.13 11.81
N GLY A 78 -16.76 -10.45 11.56
CA GLY A 78 -17.72 -9.52 10.99
C GLY A 78 -18.20 -8.51 12.02
N ALA A 79 -18.50 -7.29 11.57
CA ALA A 79 -19.07 -6.22 12.40
C ALA A 79 -20.62 -6.26 12.33
N TRP A 80 -21.20 -7.39 12.68
CA TRP A 80 -22.65 -7.68 12.59
C TRP A 80 -23.52 -6.73 13.43
N GLN A 81 -22.95 -6.03 14.41
CA GLN A 81 -23.63 -5.04 15.24
C GLN A 81 -23.83 -3.70 14.55
N LEU A 82 -23.12 -3.44 13.45
CA LEU A 82 -23.23 -2.18 12.70
C LEU A 82 -24.42 -2.22 11.74
N ASN A 83 -25.16 -1.11 11.67
CA ASN A 83 -26.18 -0.94 10.65
C ASN A 83 -25.56 -0.56 9.28
N THR A 84 -26.38 -0.58 8.23
CA THR A 84 -25.93 -0.32 6.85
C THR A 84 -25.21 1.03 6.70
N HIS A 85 -25.72 2.09 7.34
CA HIS A 85 -25.12 3.43 7.29
C HIS A 85 -23.74 3.43 7.95
N GLU A 86 -23.60 2.78 9.09
CA GLU A 86 -22.33 2.67 9.81
C GLU A 86 -21.30 1.85 9.00
N VAL A 87 -21.73 0.73 8.42
CA VAL A 87 -20.87 -0.11 7.56
C VAL A 87 -20.37 0.67 6.35
N THR A 88 -21.26 1.39 5.65
CA THR A 88 -20.87 2.20 4.48
C THR A 88 -19.99 3.38 4.88
N SER A 89 -20.22 3.97 6.04
CA SER A 89 -19.38 5.04 6.60
C SER A 89 -17.97 4.53 6.92
N VAL A 90 -17.84 3.34 7.52
CA VAL A 90 -16.54 2.70 7.74
C VAL A 90 -15.86 2.37 6.43
N ALA A 91 -16.58 1.82 5.45
CA ALA A 91 -16.04 1.51 4.13
C ALA A 91 -15.48 2.77 3.45
N GLN A 92 -16.22 3.88 3.48
CA GLN A 92 -15.77 5.15 2.93
C GLN A 92 -14.53 5.69 3.65
N TYR A 93 -14.48 5.60 4.98
CA TYR A 93 -13.28 5.96 5.75
C TYR A 93 -12.08 5.10 5.37
N VAL A 94 -12.25 3.77 5.29
CA VAL A 94 -11.19 2.84 4.87
C VAL A 94 -10.69 3.19 3.46
N ARG A 95 -11.57 3.52 2.51
CA ARG A 95 -11.14 4.01 1.18
C ARG A 95 -10.31 5.28 1.29
N SER A 96 -10.68 6.19 2.18
CA SER A 96 -9.94 7.44 2.38
C SER A 96 -8.52 7.24 2.93
N LEU A 97 -8.28 6.18 3.70
CA LEU A 97 -6.95 5.83 4.20
C LEU A 97 -5.95 5.55 3.06
N GLY A 98 -6.43 4.96 1.97
CA GLY A 98 -5.63 4.69 0.78
C GLY A 98 -5.65 5.82 -0.26
N ALA A 99 -6.46 6.84 -0.08
CA ALA A 99 -6.56 7.94 -1.02
C ALA A 99 -5.31 8.84 -0.96
N ILE A 100 -4.69 9.03 -2.11
CA ILE A 100 -3.63 10.03 -2.28
C ILE A 100 -4.28 11.26 -2.89
N PRO A 101 -4.28 12.41 -2.19
CA PRO A 101 -4.83 13.65 -2.74
C PRO A 101 -4.22 13.95 -4.11
N PRO A 102 -5.00 14.55 -5.05
CA PRO A 102 -4.44 15.07 -6.29
C PRO A 102 -3.31 16.06 -6.00
N GLU A 103 -2.14 15.83 -6.57
CA GLU A 103 -0.96 16.66 -6.39
C GLU A 103 -0.51 17.16 -7.76
N VAL A 104 -0.31 18.47 -7.88
CA VAL A 104 0.33 19.08 -9.05
C VAL A 104 1.84 19.08 -8.79
N LEU A 105 2.54 18.19 -9.46
CA LEU A 105 3.98 18.07 -9.32
C LEU A 105 4.68 18.92 -10.40
N PRO A 106 5.75 19.63 -10.04
CA PRO A 106 6.65 20.17 -11.05
C PRO A 106 7.35 19.02 -11.78
N GLY A 107 7.79 19.27 -12.99
CA GLY A 107 8.55 18.31 -13.77
C GLY A 107 7.77 17.65 -14.92
N ASN A 108 8.53 17.07 -15.82
CA ASN A 108 8.03 16.42 -17.03
C ASN A 108 8.16 14.91 -16.92
N PRO A 109 7.03 14.14 -16.89
CA PRO A 109 7.07 12.68 -16.78
C PRO A 109 7.89 11.98 -17.87
N SER A 110 7.85 12.48 -19.13
CA SER A 110 8.62 11.87 -20.22
C SER A 110 10.14 12.09 -20.07
N ALA A 111 10.55 13.23 -19.49
CA ALA A 111 11.95 13.46 -19.12
C ALA A 111 12.34 12.54 -17.95
N GLY A 112 11.48 12.39 -16.96
CA GLY A 112 11.66 11.50 -15.83
C GLY A 112 11.82 10.03 -16.22
N GLU A 113 11.07 9.56 -17.23
CA GLU A 113 11.25 8.21 -17.79
C GLU A 113 12.66 8.01 -18.35
N ARG A 114 13.18 8.98 -19.10
CA ARG A 114 14.55 8.92 -19.61
C ARG A 114 15.58 8.89 -18.48
N ILE A 115 15.36 9.66 -17.41
CA ILE A 115 16.22 9.68 -16.23
C ILE A 115 16.16 8.31 -15.54
N PHE A 116 14.98 7.72 -15.36
CA PHE A 116 14.81 6.38 -14.79
C PHE A 116 15.66 5.34 -15.54
N GLN A 117 15.67 5.38 -16.86
CA GLN A 117 16.47 4.49 -17.70
C GLN A 117 17.97 4.81 -17.59
N SER A 118 18.37 6.06 -17.75
CA SER A 118 19.77 6.46 -17.80
C SER A 118 20.50 6.33 -16.46
N LYS A 119 19.79 6.48 -15.34
CA LYS A 119 20.34 6.27 -13.98
C LYS A 119 20.31 4.80 -13.55
N GLY A 120 19.87 3.89 -14.40
CA GLY A 120 19.92 2.44 -14.14
C GLY A 120 18.89 1.94 -13.14
N CYS A 121 17.80 2.67 -12.86
CA CYS A 121 16.77 2.28 -11.91
C CYS A 121 16.12 0.95 -12.28
N ALA A 122 15.96 0.66 -13.59
CA ALA A 122 15.44 -0.61 -14.11
C ALA A 122 16.35 -1.82 -13.79
N GLY A 123 17.60 -1.60 -13.40
CA GLY A 123 18.49 -2.65 -12.91
C GLY A 123 18.02 -3.29 -11.60
N CYS A 124 17.16 -2.60 -10.84
CA CYS A 124 16.58 -3.11 -9.59
C CYS A 124 15.05 -3.13 -9.64
N HIS A 125 14.39 -2.13 -10.22
CA HIS A 125 12.94 -1.98 -10.20
C HIS A 125 12.28 -2.52 -11.47
N VAL A 126 11.02 -2.99 -11.31
CA VAL A 126 10.16 -3.41 -12.43
C VAL A 126 9.09 -2.35 -12.66
N ILE A 127 8.87 -1.96 -13.93
CA ILE A 127 7.74 -1.17 -14.41
C ILE A 127 7.14 -1.88 -15.62
N ALA A 128 5.84 -2.16 -15.59
CA ALA A 128 5.11 -2.85 -16.68
C ALA A 128 5.81 -4.14 -17.14
N GLY A 129 6.31 -4.93 -16.20
CA GLY A 129 6.98 -6.20 -16.46
C GLY A 129 8.44 -6.09 -16.95
N LYS A 130 9.00 -4.89 -17.06
CA LYS A 130 10.40 -4.65 -17.49
C LYS A 130 11.27 -4.26 -16.29
N GLY A 131 12.41 -4.92 -16.11
CA GLY A 131 13.35 -4.69 -15.02
C GLY A 131 13.76 -5.98 -14.32
N SER A 132 14.64 -5.91 -13.30
CA SER A 132 15.20 -7.11 -12.65
C SER A 132 14.38 -7.64 -11.47
N GLY A 133 13.56 -6.80 -10.82
CA GLY A 133 12.75 -7.18 -9.66
C GLY A 133 13.53 -7.43 -8.36
N TYR A 134 14.76 -6.92 -8.25
CA TYR A 134 15.47 -6.89 -6.97
C TYR A 134 14.87 -5.86 -6.01
N GLY A 135 14.53 -4.67 -6.52
CA GLY A 135 13.76 -3.65 -5.80
C GLY A 135 12.24 -3.84 -5.97
N PRO A 136 11.43 -3.04 -5.28
CA PRO A 136 9.98 -3.06 -5.42
C PRO A 136 9.50 -2.82 -6.85
N GLU A 137 8.37 -3.42 -7.19
CA GLU A 137 7.61 -3.17 -8.40
C GLU A 137 6.98 -1.77 -8.36
N LEU A 138 7.13 -0.96 -9.41
CA LEU A 138 6.78 0.45 -9.44
C LEU A 138 5.64 0.81 -10.40
N SER A 139 5.05 -0.13 -11.14
CA SER A 139 4.00 0.17 -12.14
C SER A 139 2.80 0.95 -11.58
N GLU A 140 2.55 0.83 -10.27
CA GLU A 140 1.44 1.50 -9.59
C GLU A 140 1.91 2.42 -8.45
N ILE A 141 3.19 2.79 -8.42
CA ILE A 141 3.75 3.52 -7.28
C ILE A 141 3.07 4.87 -7.06
N GLY A 142 2.67 5.55 -8.11
CA GLY A 142 1.95 6.82 -8.05
C GLY A 142 0.54 6.72 -7.47
N THR A 143 -0.02 5.51 -7.31
CA THR A 143 -1.26 5.28 -6.54
C THR A 143 -1.00 5.02 -5.08
N ARG A 144 0.25 4.78 -4.67
CA ARG A 144 0.63 4.35 -3.32
C ARG A 144 1.42 5.41 -2.55
N ARG A 145 2.08 6.33 -3.27
CA ARG A 145 3.00 7.32 -2.68
C ARG A 145 2.80 8.67 -3.36
N ASN A 146 2.81 9.74 -2.55
CA ASN A 146 2.80 11.12 -3.04
C ASN A 146 4.21 11.57 -3.46
N GLY A 147 4.32 12.72 -4.11
CA GLY A 147 5.58 13.25 -4.61
C GLY A 147 6.61 13.51 -3.52
N ALA A 148 6.18 13.97 -2.34
CA ALA A 148 7.08 14.20 -1.21
C ALA A 148 7.73 12.90 -0.73
N HIS A 149 6.95 11.80 -0.60
CA HIS A 149 7.47 10.50 -0.23
C HIS A 149 8.43 9.95 -1.30
N LEU A 150 8.06 10.06 -2.59
CA LEU A 150 8.92 9.61 -3.68
C LEU A 150 10.26 10.34 -3.68
N ARG A 151 10.22 11.68 -3.53
CA ARG A 151 11.42 12.51 -3.42
C ARG A 151 12.31 12.09 -2.27
N GLN A 152 11.73 11.93 -1.08
CA GLN A 152 12.47 11.52 0.11
C GLN A 152 13.11 10.14 -0.08
N THR A 153 12.39 9.18 -0.66
CA THR A 153 12.92 7.82 -0.90
C THR A 153 14.07 7.82 -1.92
N ILE A 154 14.03 8.69 -2.93
CA ILE A 154 15.10 8.81 -3.93
C ILE A 154 16.37 9.39 -3.29
N LEU A 155 16.22 10.43 -2.47
CA LEU A 155 17.36 11.12 -1.85
C LEU A 155 17.91 10.36 -0.65
N HIS A 156 17.02 9.84 0.20
CA HIS A 156 17.37 9.21 1.48
C HIS A 156 16.67 7.85 1.65
N PRO A 157 17.01 6.84 0.83
CA PRO A 157 16.27 5.59 0.74
C PRO A 157 16.23 4.79 2.04
N ALA A 158 17.20 4.96 2.94
CA ALA A 158 17.24 4.26 4.21
C ALA A 158 16.28 4.83 5.27
N THR A 159 15.71 6.04 5.06
CA THR A 159 14.87 6.71 6.08
C THR A 159 13.40 6.29 6.04
N LEU A 160 12.92 5.72 4.94
CA LEU A 160 11.52 5.35 4.71
C LEU A 160 11.38 3.88 4.30
N LEU A 161 12.14 3.00 4.92
CA LEU A 161 12.05 1.56 4.68
C LEU A 161 10.71 1.04 5.22
N PRO A 162 10.00 0.15 4.47
CA PRO A 162 8.86 -0.57 5.00
C PRO A 162 9.22 -1.39 6.24
N GLU A 163 8.29 -1.58 7.17
CA GLU A 163 8.52 -2.34 8.41
C GLU A 163 8.94 -3.80 8.15
N ASP A 164 8.43 -4.39 7.07
CA ASP A 164 8.74 -5.75 6.64
C ASP A 164 10.05 -5.86 5.84
N PHE A 165 10.60 -4.72 5.41
CA PHE A 165 11.89 -4.70 4.72
C PHE A 165 13.03 -4.87 5.72
N LEU A 166 13.90 -5.86 5.46
CA LEU A 166 15.10 -6.06 6.25
C LEU A 166 16.27 -6.50 5.36
N TYR A 167 17.37 -5.75 5.43
CA TYR A 167 18.63 -6.13 4.81
C TYR A 167 19.45 -6.92 5.81
N VAL A 168 20.03 -8.02 5.37
CA VAL A 168 20.73 -8.96 6.26
C VAL A 168 22.05 -9.42 5.67
N THR A 169 22.97 -9.83 6.56
CA THR A 169 24.18 -10.57 6.22
C THR A 169 24.17 -11.90 6.97
N ALA A 170 24.30 -13.00 6.24
CA ALA A 170 24.43 -14.34 6.80
C ALA A 170 25.84 -14.86 6.52
N VAL A 171 26.52 -15.40 7.54
CA VAL A 171 27.84 -16.06 7.43
C VAL A 171 27.66 -17.52 7.79
N THR A 172 28.01 -18.43 6.88
CA THR A 172 27.95 -19.87 7.10
C THR A 172 29.08 -20.35 8.01
N GLN A 173 28.95 -21.58 8.53
CA GLN A 173 30.03 -22.21 9.32
C GLN A 173 31.34 -22.35 8.51
N THR A 174 31.25 -22.44 7.17
CA THR A 174 32.41 -22.48 6.27
C THR A 174 33.04 -21.11 5.97
N GLY A 175 32.44 -20.02 6.49
CA GLY A 175 32.89 -18.64 6.27
C GLY A 175 32.35 -17.97 5.01
N SER A 176 31.52 -18.64 4.24
CA SER A 176 30.84 -18.01 3.09
C SER A 176 29.83 -16.94 3.57
N THR A 177 29.85 -15.77 2.91
CA THR A 177 29.00 -14.64 3.28
C THR A 177 27.96 -14.38 2.19
N VAL A 178 26.69 -14.33 2.57
CA VAL A 178 25.58 -13.89 1.72
C VAL A 178 24.95 -12.63 2.32
N ARG A 179 24.81 -11.60 1.48
CA ARG A 179 24.18 -10.34 1.85
C ARG A 179 23.02 -10.06 0.90
N GLY A 180 21.86 -9.70 1.46
CA GLY A 180 20.68 -9.45 0.63
C GLY A 180 19.43 -9.06 1.43
N ILE A 181 18.31 -9.04 0.73
CA ILE A 181 17.00 -8.75 1.30
C ILE A 181 16.44 -10.04 1.92
N ARG A 182 16.01 -9.97 3.17
CA ARG A 182 15.23 -11.05 3.79
C ARG A 182 13.90 -11.19 3.07
N VAL A 183 13.67 -12.37 2.48
CA VAL A 183 12.43 -12.70 1.78
C VAL A 183 11.45 -13.39 2.73
N ASN A 184 11.97 -14.33 3.50
CA ASN A 184 11.20 -15.07 4.49
C ASN A 184 12.08 -15.41 5.70
N GLU A 185 11.47 -15.51 6.88
CA GLU A 185 12.17 -15.90 8.10
C GLU A 185 11.17 -16.51 9.08
N ASP A 186 11.49 -17.65 9.63
CA ASP A 186 10.82 -18.28 10.75
C ASP A 186 11.79 -18.53 11.93
N SER A 187 11.38 -19.30 12.94
CA SER A 187 12.24 -19.60 14.09
C SER A 187 13.49 -20.39 13.74
N PHE A 188 13.47 -21.16 12.64
CA PHE A 188 14.52 -22.11 12.28
C PHE A 188 15.26 -21.74 11.01
N ASN A 189 14.61 -21.05 10.07
CA ASN A 189 15.12 -20.82 8.74
C ASN A 189 15.10 -19.33 8.38
N ILE A 190 15.94 -18.97 7.41
CA ILE A 190 15.92 -17.67 6.75
C ILE A 190 16.15 -17.86 5.25
N GLN A 191 15.41 -17.08 4.45
CA GLN A 191 15.61 -16.98 3.00
C GLN A 191 16.02 -15.56 2.63
N ILE A 192 17.11 -15.45 1.89
CA ILE A 192 17.74 -14.19 1.49
C ILE A 192 17.78 -14.13 -0.03
N LYS A 193 17.39 -13.00 -0.62
CA LYS A 193 17.55 -12.69 -2.04
C LYS A 193 18.76 -11.76 -2.21
N ASP A 194 19.79 -12.24 -2.90
CA ASP A 194 21.00 -11.44 -3.15
C ASP A 194 20.81 -10.43 -4.29
N ALA A 195 21.82 -9.57 -4.50
CA ALA A 195 21.78 -8.52 -5.52
C ALA A 195 21.71 -9.06 -6.98
N ARG A 196 22.04 -10.34 -7.19
CA ARG A 196 21.88 -11.02 -8.49
C ARG A 196 20.49 -11.63 -8.67
N GLY A 197 19.62 -11.48 -7.66
CA GLY A 197 18.28 -12.06 -7.67
C GLY A 197 18.23 -13.52 -7.27
N GLN A 198 19.35 -14.12 -6.81
CA GLN A 198 19.40 -15.51 -6.37
C GLN A 198 18.86 -15.64 -4.95
N PHE A 199 18.11 -16.72 -4.72
CA PHE A 199 17.58 -17.07 -3.40
C PHE A 199 18.52 -18.04 -2.70
N HIS A 200 18.86 -17.70 -1.47
CA HIS A 200 19.65 -18.51 -0.56
C HIS A 200 18.81 -18.86 0.65
N SER A 201 18.66 -20.14 0.93
CA SER A 201 17.91 -20.63 2.10
C SER A 201 18.88 -21.29 3.07
N PHE A 202 18.82 -20.94 4.35
CA PHE A 202 19.68 -21.45 5.39
C PHE A 202 18.84 -21.89 6.60
N ALA A 203 19.20 -23.05 7.18
CA ALA A 203 18.86 -23.30 8.57
C ALA A 203 19.69 -22.35 9.45
N LYS A 204 19.07 -21.68 10.42
CA LYS A 204 19.78 -20.74 11.30
C LYS A 204 20.90 -21.42 12.10
N SER A 205 20.76 -22.72 12.39
CA SER A 205 21.78 -23.53 13.03
C SER A 205 23.04 -23.75 12.19
N GLU A 206 22.95 -23.58 10.85
CA GLU A 206 24.10 -23.70 9.93
C GLU A 206 24.82 -22.36 9.75
N LEU A 207 24.32 -21.29 10.35
CA LEU A 207 24.94 -19.98 10.29
C LEU A 207 25.86 -19.77 11.49
N LYS A 208 27.08 -19.27 11.21
CA LYS A 208 27.98 -18.75 12.22
C LYS A 208 27.50 -17.38 12.73
N GLU A 209 26.93 -16.58 11.83
CA GLU A 209 26.45 -15.24 12.14
C GLU A 209 25.23 -14.88 11.23
N LEU A 210 24.24 -14.25 11.82
CA LEU A 210 23.12 -13.61 11.11
C LEU A 210 22.96 -12.18 11.63
N LYS A 211 23.42 -11.22 10.84
CA LYS A 211 23.35 -9.80 11.18
C LYS A 211 22.18 -9.15 10.46
N ARG A 212 21.29 -8.50 11.22
CA ARG A 212 20.19 -7.68 10.70
C ARG A 212 20.63 -6.23 10.61
N LEU A 213 20.28 -5.58 9.49
CA LEU A 213 20.74 -4.24 9.13
C LEU A 213 19.51 -3.34 8.89
N PRO A 214 18.80 -2.92 9.97
CA PRO A 214 17.48 -2.29 9.86
C PRO A 214 17.50 -0.92 9.17
N ASN A 215 18.66 -0.25 9.14
CA ASN A 215 18.83 1.08 8.54
C ASN A 215 19.66 1.03 7.25
N GLU A 216 19.78 -0.14 6.63
CA GLU A 216 20.50 -0.31 5.39
C GLU A 216 19.58 -0.79 4.27
N THR A 217 19.86 -0.33 3.05
CA THR A 217 19.14 -0.69 1.83
C THR A 217 20.11 -0.82 0.67
N PRO A 218 19.84 -1.73 -0.30
CA PRO A 218 20.64 -1.80 -1.53
C PRO A 218 20.34 -0.63 -2.49
N MET A 219 19.27 0.14 -2.28
CA MET A 219 18.98 1.33 -3.09
C MET A 219 19.99 2.43 -2.76
N PRO A 220 20.76 2.92 -3.75
CA PRO A 220 21.68 4.02 -3.51
C PRO A 220 20.94 5.34 -3.27
N SER A 221 21.56 6.26 -2.54
CA SER A 221 21.13 7.65 -2.51
C SER A 221 21.45 8.32 -3.84
N TYR A 222 20.50 9.11 -4.35
CA TYR A 222 20.71 9.95 -5.54
C TYR A 222 20.97 11.42 -5.16
N GLU A 223 21.17 11.71 -3.88
CA GLU A 223 21.59 13.02 -3.41
C GLU A 223 22.91 13.43 -4.08
N GLY A 224 22.94 14.61 -4.69
CA GLY A 224 24.10 15.12 -5.43
C GLY A 224 24.32 14.50 -6.82
N SER A 225 23.61 13.42 -7.19
CA SER A 225 23.71 12.78 -8.51
C SER A 225 22.55 13.15 -9.46
N LEU A 226 21.50 13.78 -8.93
CA LEU A 226 20.40 14.41 -9.65
C LEU A 226 20.37 15.89 -9.32
N ASN A 227 20.24 16.75 -10.34
CA ASN A 227 19.91 18.14 -10.10
C ASN A 227 18.41 18.30 -9.77
N ALA A 228 17.99 19.52 -9.36
CA ALA A 228 16.62 19.77 -8.91
C ALA A 228 15.57 19.45 -10.01
N THR A 229 15.85 19.84 -11.27
CA THR A 229 14.96 19.57 -12.39
C THR A 229 14.87 18.08 -12.70
N GLU A 230 15.99 17.36 -12.73
CA GLU A 230 16.01 15.92 -12.95
C GLU A 230 15.24 15.18 -11.85
N LEU A 231 15.36 15.61 -10.60
CA LEU A 231 14.62 15.04 -9.49
C LEU A 231 13.10 15.30 -9.61
N ASP A 232 12.72 16.52 -9.98
CA ASP A 232 11.31 16.87 -10.24
C ASP A 232 10.72 16.04 -11.37
N ASP A 233 11.44 15.90 -12.48
CA ASP A 233 11.04 15.08 -13.63
C ASP A 233 10.87 13.60 -13.24
N LEU A 234 11.83 13.04 -12.51
CA LEU A 234 11.78 11.65 -12.04
C LEU A 234 10.60 11.41 -11.08
N VAL A 235 10.37 12.32 -10.16
CA VAL A 235 9.22 12.26 -9.22
C VAL A 235 7.91 12.35 -10.00
N ALA A 236 7.79 13.28 -10.96
CA ALA A 236 6.61 13.39 -11.81
C ALA A 236 6.35 12.11 -12.63
N TYR A 237 7.39 11.48 -13.16
CA TYR A 237 7.29 10.20 -13.85
C TYR A 237 6.76 9.10 -12.93
N LEU A 238 7.40 8.89 -11.78
CA LEU A 238 6.98 7.85 -10.82
C LEU A 238 5.55 8.09 -10.32
N ALA A 239 5.19 9.33 -10.03
CA ALA A 239 3.84 9.69 -9.62
C ALA A 239 2.78 9.48 -10.72
N SER A 240 3.19 9.50 -12.00
CA SER A 240 2.30 9.21 -13.13
C SER A 240 1.99 7.72 -13.31
N LEU A 241 2.77 6.83 -12.69
CA LEU A 241 2.59 5.38 -12.76
C LEU A 241 1.40 4.92 -11.90
N LYS A 242 0.23 4.83 -12.54
CA LYS A 242 -1.06 4.49 -11.87
C LYS A 242 -1.52 3.06 -12.14
N GLY A 243 -0.73 2.25 -12.82
CA GLY A 243 -1.15 0.96 -13.34
C GLY A 243 -1.98 1.10 -14.61
N LYS A 244 -2.31 -0.03 -15.23
CA LYS A 244 -3.36 -0.06 -16.26
C LYS A 244 -4.71 -0.20 -15.55
N LEU A 245 -5.63 0.70 -15.82
CA LEU A 245 -7.05 0.54 -15.50
C LEU A 245 -7.62 -0.65 -16.26
#